data_855b04b26054148ac4adc55a9b3a304f
#
_entry.id   855b04b26054148ac4adc55a9b3a304f
#
_cell.length_a   1.000
_cell.length_b   1.000
_cell.length_c   1.000
_cell.angle_alpha   90.00
_cell.angle_beta   90.00
_cell.angle_gamma   90.00
#
_symmetry.space_group_name_H-M   'P 1'
#
loop_
_entity.id
_entity.type
_entity.pdbx_description
1 polymer ?
#
loop_
_entity_poly.entity_id
_entity_poly.type
_entity_poly.pdbx_seq_one_letter_code
_entity_poly.pdbx_strand_id
1 'polypeptide(L)'
;AYTFHGGNTFYYMRMAKQRGCKFVLVDPQYTDSAASYDAWWIPIKPNTDAAMMAAMAHHIFTNNLQDQKFIDKFCLGMDKGTLPKEYADKENFKDYILGTYDKTPKTPEWAEPICGVKAADIRKLADLYAKTKPAALKASWAPGRASYGEQYNRMAAALQAMTGNIGVLGGCAEGVGKAWHAESVAYPYDENANLWWGSIKSDRWAHCVL
;
A
#
# COMPACT_ATOMS: atom_id res chain seq x y z
N ALA A 1 0.51 -5.17 -14.91
CA ALA A 1 1.48 -4.11 -15.25
C ALA A 1 2.95 -4.54 -15.10
N TYR A 2 3.27 -5.45 -14.19
CA TYR A 2 4.66 -5.91 -13.99
C TYR A 2 5.22 -6.79 -15.09
N THR A 3 4.38 -7.35 -15.93
CA THR A 3 4.80 -8.17 -17.09
C THR A 3 5.52 -7.35 -18.18
N PHE A 4 5.16 -6.07 -18.34
CA PHE A 4 5.66 -5.26 -19.47
C PHE A 4 6.68 -4.17 -19.06
N HIS A 5 6.65 -3.71 -17.81
CA HIS A 5 7.48 -2.57 -17.40
C HIS A 5 8.57 -2.92 -16.39
N GLY A 6 8.61 -4.16 -15.93
CA GLY A 6 9.46 -4.57 -14.82
C GLY A 6 10.82 -5.18 -15.21
N GLY A 7 11.25 -5.13 -16.45
CA GLY A 7 12.48 -5.81 -16.88
C GLY A 7 12.47 -7.27 -16.44
N ASN A 8 13.40 -7.67 -15.58
CA ASN A 8 13.48 -9.06 -15.09
C ASN A 8 12.47 -9.40 -14.00
N THR A 9 11.59 -8.48 -13.58
CA THR A 9 10.63 -8.69 -12.48
C THR A 9 9.74 -9.89 -12.73
N PHE A 10 9.22 -10.04 -13.95
CA PHE A 10 8.38 -11.18 -14.32
C PHE A 10 9.10 -12.52 -14.12
N TYR A 11 10.35 -12.61 -14.54
CA TYR A 11 11.18 -13.80 -14.37
C TYR A 11 11.34 -14.17 -12.88
N TYR A 12 11.72 -13.22 -12.06
CA TYR A 12 11.92 -13.47 -10.62
C TYR A 12 10.61 -13.80 -9.90
N MET A 13 9.50 -13.19 -10.27
CA MET A 13 8.19 -13.52 -9.69
C MET A 13 7.74 -14.93 -10.08
N ARG A 14 8.00 -15.38 -11.32
CA ARG A 14 7.77 -16.77 -11.70
C ARG A 14 8.63 -17.75 -10.91
N MET A 15 9.91 -17.43 -10.72
CA MET A 15 10.78 -18.23 -9.86
C MET A 15 10.26 -18.30 -8.41
N ALA A 16 9.77 -17.19 -7.86
CA ALA A 16 9.17 -17.16 -6.53
C ALA A 16 7.92 -18.08 -6.48
N LYS A 17 7.06 -18.01 -7.49
CA LYS A 17 5.89 -18.92 -7.63
C LYS A 17 6.32 -20.39 -7.65
N GLN A 18 7.33 -20.74 -8.45
CA GLN A 18 7.85 -22.11 -8.52
C GLN A 18 8.42 -22.61 -7.19
N ARG A 19 8.89 -21.69 -6.35
CA ARG A 19 9.38 -21.98 -4.99
C ARG A 19 8.28 -21.95 -3.91
N GLY A 20 7.01 -21.88 -4.32
CA GLY A 20 5.88 -21.96 -3.42
C GLY A 20 5.40 -20.62 -2.85
N CYS A 21 5.90 -19.48 -3.35
CA CYS A 21 5.38 -18.17 -2.98
C CYS A 21 3.90 -18.07 -3.39
N LYS A 22 3.05 -17.65 -2.47
CA LYS A 22 1.63 -17.37 -2.74
C LYS A 22 1.48 -15.93 -3.19
N PHE A 23 0.69 -15.72 -4.24
CA PHE A 23 0.40 -14.38 -4.74
C PHE A 23 -1.05 -14.00 -4.48
N VAL A 24 -1.26 -12.78 -4.00
CA VAL A 24 -2.56 -12.13 -3.92
C VAL A 24 -2.48 -10.85 -4.75
N LEU A 25 -3.39 -10.66 -5.67
CA LEU A 25 -3.52 -9.43 -6.45
C LEU A 25 -4.82 -8.74 -6.09
N VAL A 26 -4.69 -7.51 -5.57
CA VAL A 26 -5.81 -6.60 -5.36
C VAL A 26 -5.78 -5.62 -6.52
N ASP A 27 -6.71 -5.77 -7.45
CA ASP A 27 -6.73 -5.00 -8.70
C ASP A 27 -8.16 -4.92 -9.23
N PRO A 28 -8.61 -3.78 -9.78
CA PRO A 28 -9.93 -3.68 -10.41
C PRO A 28 -10.13 -4.65 -11.59
N GLN A 29 -9.04 -5.08 -12.22
CA GLN A 29 -9.07 -5.95 -13.38
C GLN A 29 -8.32 -7.26 -13.14
N TYR A 30 -8.82 -8.34 -13.72
CA TYR A 30 -8.07 -9.60 -13.81
C TYR A 30 -7.01 -9.47 -14.89
N THR A 31 -5.77 -9.20 -14.48
CA THR A 31 -4.65 -8.92 -15.37
C THR A 31 -3.88 -10.19 -15.75
N ASP A 32 -3.05 -10.10 -16.81
CA ASP A 32 -2.12 -11.18 -17.18
C ASP A 32 -1.19 -11.57 -16.02
N SER A 33 -0.89 -10.63 -15.13
CA SER A 33 -0.12 -10.92 -13.91
C SER A 33 -0.88 -11.84 -12.97
N ALA A 34 -2.20 -11.64 -12.79
CA ALA A 34 -3.03 -12.52 -11.98
C ALA A 34 -3.03 -13.95 -12.55
N ALA A 35 -3.24 -14.09 -13.85
CA ALA A 35 -3.22 -15.38 -14.53
C ALA A 35 -1.84 -16.05 -14.48
N SER A 36 -0.77 -15.32 -14.75
CA SER A 36 0.60 -15.87 -14.84
C SER A 36 1.13 -16.38 -13.51
N TYR A 37 0.70 -15.79 -12.40
CA TYR A 37 1.14 -16.20 -11.07
C TYR A 37 0.12 -17.09 -10.36
N ASP A 38 -1.00 -17.41 -11.00
CA ASP A 38 -2.12 -18.14 -10.38
C ASP A 38 -2.47 -17.48 -9.04
N ALA A 39 -2.64 -16.16 -9.09
CA ALA A 39 -2.83 -15.36 -7.91
C ALA A 39 -4.29 -15.44 -7.43
N TRP A 40 -4.47 -15.37 -6.12
CA TRP A 40 -5.78 -15.05 -5.59
C TRP A 40 -6.12 -13.61 -5.96
N TRP A 41 -6.99 -13.45 -6.95
CA TRP A 41 -7.43 -12.13 -7.37
C TRP A 41 -8.60 -11.65 -6.51
N ILE A 42 -8.47 -10.41 -6.03
CA ILE A 42 -9.48 -9.71 -5.25
C ILE A 42 -9.87 -8.45 -6.04
N PRO A 43 -11.06 -8.43 -6.66
CA PRO A 43 -11.55 -7.23 -7.34
C PRO A 43 -11.85 -6.12 -6.34
N ILE A 44 -11.37 -4.92 -6.62
CA ILE A 44 -11.56 -3.74 -5.79
C ILE A 44 -12.04 -2.56 -6.62
N LYS A 45 -12.89 -1.71 -6.05
CA LYS A 45 -13.19 -0.41 -6.68
C LYS A 45 -11.96 0.49 -6.68
N PRO A 46 -11.61 1.15 -7.80
CA PRO A 46 -10.45 2.04 -7.85
C PRO A 46 -10.43 3.08 -6.73
N ASN A 47 -9.24 3.35 -6.20
CA ASN A 47 -8.97 4.36 -5.15
C ASN A 47 -9.66 4.11 -3.79
N THR A 48 -10.09 2.89 -3.51
CA THR A 48 -10.69 2.53 -2.21
C THR A 48 -9.80 1.60 -1.38
N ASP A 49 -8.58 1.41 -1.81
CA ASP A 49 -7.59 0.53 -1.17
C ASP A 49 -7.35 0.88 0.29
N ALA A 50 -7.30 2.18 0.62
CA ALA A 50 -7.08 2.64 2.00
C ALA A 50 -8.19 2.16 2.95
N ALA A 51 -9.45 2.12 2.49
CA ALA A 51 -10.56 1.62 3.28
C ALA A 51 -10.44 0.11 3.53
N MET A 52 -10.09 -0.67 2.51
CA MET A 52 -9.85 -2.11 2.65
C MET A 52 -8.69 -2.38 3.61
N MET A 53 -7.58 -1.65 3.48
CA MET A 53 -6.41 -1.80 4.36
C MET A 53 -6.72 -1.38 5.81
N ALA A 54 -7.55 -0.34 6.01
CA ALA A 54 -8.02 0.04 7.35
C ALA A 54 -8.84 -1.09 7.98
N ALA A 55 -9.68 -1.75 7.22
CA ALA A 55 -10.45 -2.90 7.70
C ALA A 55 -9.59 -4.14 7.98
N MET A 56 -8.53 -4.35 7.20
CA MET A 56 -7.52 -5.37 7.52
C MET A 56 -6.82 -5.05 8.84
N ALA A 57 -6.43 -3.79 9.07
CA ALA A 57 -5.82 -3.34 10.32
C ALA A 57 -6.77 -3.53 11.52
N HIS A 58 -8.07 -3.22 11.34
CA HIS A 58 -9.09 -3.48 12.36
C HIS A 58 -9.13 -4.96 12.74
N HIS A 59 -9.20 -5.84 11.75
CA HIS A 59 -9.22 -7.30 11.98
C HIS A 59 -7.94 -7.79 12.69
N ILE A 60 -6.78 -7.27 12.29
CA ILE A 60 -5.49 -7.61 12.90
C ILE A 60 -5.45 -7.18 14.37
N PHE A 61 -5.87 -5.96 14.71
CA PHE A 61 -5.90 -5.49 16.10
C PHE A 61 -6.91 -6.23 16.97
N THR A 62 -8.12 -6.47 16.46
CA THR A 62 -9.18 -7.14 17.24
C THR A 62 -8.90 -8.61 17.51
N ASN A 63 -8.07 -9.25 16.67
CA ASN A 63 -7.68 -10.65 16.85
C ASN A 63 -6.25 -10.81 17.40
N ASN A 64 -5.61 -9.73 17.85
CA ASN A 64 -4.24 -9.72 18.40
C ASN A 64 -3.20 -10.38 17.47
N LEU A 65 -3.31 -10.12 16.17
CA LEU A 65 -2.41 -10.67 15.14
C LEU A 65 -1.23 -9.75 14.83
N GLN A 66 -1.13 -8.58 15.44
CA GLN A 66 -0.04 -7.63 15.26
C GLN A 66 1.25 -8.14 15.92
N ASP A 67 2.38 -7.71 15.39
CA ASP A 67 3.69 -7.88 16.01
C ASP A 67 3.93 -6.76 17.04
N GLN A 68 3.45 -6.96 18.27
CA GLN A 68 3.54 -5.95 19.32
C GLN A 68 5.00 -5.62 19.65
N LYS A 69 5.91 -6.60 19.59
CA LYS A 69 7.35 -6.36 19.86
C LYS A 69 7.97 -5.42 18.84
N PHE A 70 7.58 -5.56 17.58
CA PHE A 70 8.01 -4.64 16.53
C PHE A 70 7.41 -3.25 16.74
N ILE A 71 6.12 -3.17 17.04
CA ILE A 71 5.40 -1.93 17.31
C ILE A 71 6.07 -1.17 18.45
N ASP A 72 6.26 -1.79 19.59
CA ASP A 72 6.83 -1.17 20.79
C ASP A 72 8.25 -0.63 20.56
N LYS A 73 9.00 -1.26 19.67
CA LYS A 73 10.41 -0.91 19.43
C LYS A 73 10.62 0.09 18.31
N PHE A 74 9.80 0.06 17.27
CA PHE A 74 10.09 0.75 16.03
C PHE A 74 8.98 1.69 15.54
N CYS A 75 7.80 1.70 16.17
CA CYS A 75 6.69 2.53 15.72
C CYS A 75 6.41 3.66 16.72
N LEU A 76 6.06 4.82 16.18
CA LEU A 76 5.54 5.95 16.94
C LEU A 76 4.08 6.17 16.55
N GLY A 77 3.20 6.37 17.55
CA GLY A 77 1.79 6.68 17.32
C GLY A 77 0.94 5.51 16.79
N MET A 78 1.46 4.28 16.82
CA MET A 78 0.69 3.11 16.41
C MET A 78 -0.42 2.78 17.43
N ASP A 79 -0.11 2.90 18.71
CA ASP A 79 -1.02 2.76 19.83
C ASP A 79 -0.64 3.73 20.97
N LYS A 80 -1.37 3.71 22.08
CA LYS A 80 -1.09 4.58 23.23
C LYS A 80 0.29 4.35 23.82
N GLY A 81 0.80 3.12 23.81
CA GLY A 81 2.11 2.79 24.36
C GLY A 81 3.26 3.35 23.55
N THR A 82 3.03 3.65 22.27
CA THR A 82 4.04 4.16 21.32
C THR A 82 3.96 5.67 21.12
N LEU A 83 3.06 6.37 21.81
CA LEU A 83 2.99 7.84 21.76
C LEU A 83 4.11 8.45 22.62
N PRO A 84 4.84 9.47 22.12
CA PRO A 84 5.72 10.29 22.97
C PRO A 84 4.94 10.94 24.12
N LYS A 85 5.59 11.18 25.24
CA LYS A 85 4.92 11.70 26.46
C LYS A 85 4.19 13.01 26.23
N GLU A 86 4.75 13.90 25.40
CA GLU A 86 4.15 15.18 25.03
C GLU A 86 2.90 15.07 24.17
N TYR A 87 2.63 13.88 23.61
CA TYR A 87 1.47 13.58 22.76
C TYR A 87 0.57 12.49 23.36
N ALA A 88 0.71 12.18 24.64
CA ALA A 88 -0.03 11.09 25.29
C ALA A 88 -1.57 11.27 25.26
N ASP A 89 -2.04 12.51 25.10
CA ASP A 89 -3.44 12.89 24.95
C ASP A 89 -3.95 12.86 23.49
N LYS A 90 -3.05 12.66 22.54
CA LYS A 90 -3.37 12.70 21.11
C LYS A 90 -3.90 11.36 20.59
N GLU A 91 -4.53 11.45 19.42
CA GLU A 91 -5.00 10.29 18.69
C GLU A 91 -3.83 9.42 18.22
N ASN A 92 -4.04 8.12 18.23
CA ASN A 92 -3.11 7.14 17.69
C ASN A 92 -3.81 6.28 16.62
N PHE A 93 -3.03 5.57 15.85
CA PHE A 93 -3.55 4.80 14.73
C PHE A 93 -4.54 3.71 15.17
N LYS A 94 -4.24 2.94 16.22
CA LYS A 94 -5.11 1.87 16.72
C LYS A 94 -6.47 2.39 17.14
N ASP A 95 -6.50 3.49 17.89
CA ASP A 95 -7.75 4.08 18.36
C ASP A 95 -8.58 4.67 17.20
N TYR A 96 -7.92 5.22 16.16
CA TYR A 96 -8.59 5.62 14.93
C TYR A 96 -9.23 4.41 14.22
N ILE A 97 -8.48 3.33 14.05
CA ILE A 97 -8.97 2.10 13.40
C ILE A 97 -10.13 1.47 14.16
N LEU A 98 -10.06 1.46 15.49
CA LEU A 98 -11.11 0.92 16.36
C LEU A 98 -12.32 1.85 16.51
N GLY A 99 -12.26 3.07 15.95
CA GLY A 99 -13.35 4.05 16.02
C GLY A 99 -13.52 4.70 17.39
N THR A 100 -12.47 4.75 18.21
CA THR A 100 -12.52 5.34 19.55
C THR A 100 -12.83 6.83 19.49
N TYR A 101 -12.27 7.54 18.51
CA TYR A 101 -12.43 8.99 18.36
C TYR A 101 -13.65 9.37 17.52
N ASP A 102 -13.75 8.84 16.31
CA ASP A 102 -14.77 9.22 15.33
C ASP A 102 -16.06 8.38 15.43
N LYS A 103 -16.13 7.46 16.41
CA LYS A 103 -17.25 6.53 16.62
C LYS A 103 -17.57 5.64 15.43
N THR A 104 -16.59 5.47 14.53
CA THR A 104 -16.73 4.69 13.32
C THR A 104 -15.64 3.62 13.24
N PRO A 105 -15.84 2.43 13.83
CA PRO A 105 -14.91 1.31 13.69
C PRO A 105 -14.72 0.93 12.22
N LYS A 106 -13.47 0.81 11.79
CA LYS A 106 -13.14 0.50 10.39
C LYS A 106 -13.23 -1.01 10.13
N THR A 107 -14.40 -1.60 10.44
CA THR A 107 -14.60 -3.06 10.32
C THR A 107 -14.59 -3.52 8.86
N PRO A 108 -14.41 -4.82 8.59
CA PRO A 108 -14.58 -5.36 7.23
C PRO A 108 -15.96 -5.06 6.63
N GLU A 109 -17.03 -5.05 7.44
CA GLU A 109 -18.38 -4.70 7.01
C GLU A 109 -18.53 -3.22 6.67
N TRP A 110 -17.81 -2.34 7.38
CA TRP A 110 -17.75 -0.92 7.03
C TRP A 110 -17.06 -0.71 5.68
N ALA A 111 -15.99 -1.46 5.38
CA ALA A 111 -15.23 -1.31 4.16
C ALA A 111 -15.91 -1.93 2.92
N GLU A 112 -16.68 -3.00 3.09
CA GLU A 112 -17.29 -3.74 1.98
C GLU A 112 -18.11 -2.85 1.02
N PRO A 113 -19.06 -2.00 1.45
CA PRO A 113 -19.78 -1.11 0.55
C PRO A 113 -18.89 -0.06 -0.12
N ILE A 114 -17.80 0.35 0.53
CA ILE A 114 -16.86 1.33 0.02
C ILE A 114 -16.01 0.72 -1.10
N CYS A 115 -15.33 -0.39 -0.81
CA CYS A 115 -14.34 -0.97 -1.71
C CYS A 115 -14.88 -2.07 -2.63
N GLY A 116 -16.06 -2.61 -2.34
CA GLY A 116 -16.66 -3.70 -3.10
C GLY A 116 -16.06 -5.08 -2.80
N VAL A 117 -15.06 -5.16 -1.92
CA VAL A 117 -14.47 -6.43 -1.49
C VAL A 117 -15.29 -6.99 -0.34
N LYS A 118 -15.69 -8.26 -0.42
CA LYS A 118 -16.48 -8.90 0.64
C LYS A 118 -15.75 -8.91 1.98
N ALA A 119 -16.46 -8.61 3.06
CA ALA A 119 -15.91 -8.61 4.41
C ALA A 119 -15.18 -9.91 4.76
N ALA A 120 -15.69 -11.05 4.30
CA ALA A 120 -15.05 -12.35 4.49
C ALA A 120 -13.68 -12.46 3.80
N ASP A 121 -13.53 -11.90 2.59
CA ASP A 121 -12.27 -11.90 1.86
C ASP A 121 -11.27 -10.94 2.51
N ILE A 122 -11.72 -9.78 3.02
CA ILE A 122 -10.89 -8.85 3.79
C ILE A 122 -10.31 -9.54 5.03
N ARG A 123 -11.12 -10.26 5.80
CA ARG A 123 -10.66 -11.04 6.96
C ARG A 123 -9.64 -12.11 6.57
N LYS A 124 -9.97 -12.88 5.54
CA LYS A 124 -9.08 -13.93 5.02
C LYS A 124 -7.74 -13.37 4.57
N LEU A 125 -7.75 -12.23 3.89
CA LEU A 125 -6.53 -11.56 3.46
C LEU A 125 -5.73 -11.03 4.66
N ALA A 126 -6.39 -10.43 5.64
CA ALA A 126 -5.77 -9.93 6.86
C ALA A 126 -5.11 -11.06 7.65
N ASP A 127 -5.79 -12.19 7.82
CA ASP A 127 -5.24 -13.39 8.45
C ASP A 127 -4.02 -13.93 7.70
N LEU A 128 -4.15 -14.07 6.36
CA LEU A 128 -3.07 -14.57 5.52
C LEU A 128 -1.83 -13.67 5.65
N TYR A 129 -2.02 -12.36 5.56
CA TYR A 129 -0.93 -11.38 5.61
C TYR A 129 -0.25 -11.35 6.98
N ALA A 130 -1.03 -11.33 8.07
CA ALA A 130 -0.49 -11.26 9.42
C ALA A 130 0.22 -12.55 9.86
N LYS A 131 -0.26 -13.71 9.41
CA LYS A 131 0.27 -15.03 9.79
C LYS A 131 1.40 -15.53 8.90
N THR A 132 1.59 -14.96 7.71
CA THR A 132 2.68 -15.34 6.80
C THR A 132 3.93 -14.51 7.08
N LYS A 133 5.06 -15.17 7.27
CA LYS A 133 6.35 -14.52 7.54
C LYS A 133 7.46 -15.12 6.68
N PRO A 134 8.17 -14.34 5.88
CA PRO A 134 7.88 -12.94 5.55
C PRO A 134 6.67 -12.81 4.60
N ALA A 135 5.99 -11.67 4.66
CA ALA A 135 4.94 -11.32 3.70
C ALA A 135 5.22 -9.94 3.11
N ALA A 136 5.44 -9.89 1.81
CA ALA A 136 5.65 -8.63 1.11
C ALA A 136 4.30 -8.01 0.71
N LEU A 137 4.12 -6.73 1.03
CA LEU A 137 3.05 -5.93 0.49
C LEU A 137 3.65 -4.96 -0.51
N LYS A 138 3.33 -5.11 -1.79
CA LYS A 138 3.81 -4.23 -2.84
C LYS A 138 2.73 -3.23 -3.22
N ALA A 139 2.94 -1.98 -2.85
CA ALA A 139 2.07 -0.87 -3.20
C ALA A 139 2.36 -0.40 -4.64
N SER A 140 1.32 -0.05 -5.40
CA SER A 140 1.41 0.46 -6.76
C SER A 140 1.31 2.00 -6.80
N TRP A 141 1.54 2.61 -7.96
CA TRP A 141 1.49 4.06 -8.11
C TRP A 141 0.09 4.62 -8.28
N ALA A 142 -0.79 3.87 -8.91
CA ALA A 142 -2.07 4.38 -9.36
C ALA A 142 -2.95 4.94 -8.22
N PRO A 143 -3.16 4.23 -7.10
CA PRO A 143 -4.00 4.75 -6.01
C PRO A 143 -3.43 6.03 -5.38
N GLY A 144 -2.10 6.18 -5.37
CA GLY A 144 -1.43 7.38 -4.84
C GLY A 144 -1.60 8.64 -5.71
N ARG A 145 -2.11 8.49 -6.93
CA ARG A 145 -2.31 9.61 -7.88
C ARG A 145 -3.73 10.18 -7.89
N ALA A 146 -4.60 9.68 -7.03
CA ALA A 146 -5.95 10.18 -6.86
C ALA A 146 -6.03 11.24 -5.76
N SER A 147 -7.18 11.91 -5.62
CA SER A 147 -7.47 12.75 -4.48
C SER A 147 -7.32 11.97 -3.18
N TYR A 148 -6.59 12.53 -2.22
CA TYR A 148 -6.22 11.87 -0.95
C TYR A 148 -5.45 10.56 -1.12
N GLY A 149 -4.80 10.36 -2.27
CA GLY A 149 -4.06 9.14 -2.59
C GLY A 149 -2.89 8.83 -1.67
N GLU A 150 -2.37 9.83 -0.94
CA GLU A 150 -1.35 9.65 0.08
C GLU A 150 -1.81 8.70 1.22
N GLN A 151 -3.11 8.59 1.47
CA GLN A 151 -3.65 7.68 2.49
C GLN A 151 -3.41 6.21 2.13
N TYR A 152 -3.39 5.88 0.85
CA TYR A 152 -3.03 4.55 0.37
C TYR A 152 -1.63 4.13 0.83
N ASN A 153 -0.64 4.97 0.61
CA ASN A 153 0.74 4.68 0.99
C ASN A 153 0.92 4.65 2.52
N ARG A 154 0.23 5.54 3.25
CA ARG A 154 0.23 5.53 4.72
C ARG A 154 -0.34 4.24 5.28
N MET A 155 -1.47 3.79 4.75
CA MET A 155 -2.10 2.53 5.18
C MET A 155 -1.24 1.31 4.83
N ALA A 156 -0.62 1.28 3.66
CA ALA A 156 0.30 0.21 3.29
C ALA A 156 1.50 0.15 4.24
N ALA A 157 2.12 1.29 4.57
CA ALA A 157 3.21 1.36 5.53
C ALA A 157 2.76 0.92 6.94
N ALA A 158 1.57 1.34 7.39
CA ALA A 158 1.02 0.94 8.68
C ALA A 158 0.78 -0.58 8.77
N LEU A 159 0.22 -1.21 7.73
CA LEU A 159 0.02 -2.67 7.69
C LEU A 159 1.33 -3.43 7.78
N GLN A 160 2.39 -2.95 7.11
CA GLN A 160 3.70 -3.60 7.18
C GLN A 160 4.33 -3.45 8.55
N ALA A 161 4.26 -2.24 9.13
CA ALA A 161 4.78 -1.94 10.44
C ALA A 161 4.06 -2.78 11.51
N MET A 162 2.73 -2.81 11.50
CA MET A 162 1.95 -3.56 12.50
C MET A 162 2.13 -5.07 12.41
N THR A 163 2.59 -5.59 11.27
CA THR A 163 2.88 -7.01 11.09
C THR A 163 4.38 -7.35 11.15
N GLY A 164 5.25 -6.38 11.45
CA GLY A 164 6.69 -6.60 11.57
C GLY A 164 7.37 -7.03 10.27
N ASN A 165 6.85 -6.61 9.11
CA ASN A 165 7.42 -6.96 7.81
C ASN A 165 8.39 -5.91 7.24
N ILE A 166 8.65 -4.81 7.98
CA ILE A 166 9.63 -3.79 7.59
C ILE A 166 11.03 -4.22 8.04
N GLY A 167 12.01 -4.07 7.16
CA GLY A 167 13.42 -4.35 7.47
C GLY A 167 13.77 -5.82 7.50
N VAL A 168 12.89 -6.73 7.10
CA VAL A 168 13.15 -8.16 6.98
C VAL A 168 13.24 -8.56 5.51
N LEU A 169 14.12 -9.48 5.20
CA LEU A 169 14.27 -9.98 3.82
C LEU A 169 12.98 -10.66 3.36
N GLY A 170 12.44 -10.20 2.24
CA GLY A 170 11.17 -10.70 1.68
C GLY A 170 9.91 -10.09 2.30
N GLY A 171 10.03 -9.15 3.25
CA GLY A 171 8.90 -8.49 3.90
C GLY A 171 8.68 -7.04 3.47
N CYS A 172 9.61 -6.46 2.73
CA CYS A 172 9.53 -5.05 2.35
C CYS A 172 8.42 -4.79 1.36
N ALA A 173 7.59 -3.77 1.61
CA ALA A 173 6.86 -3.11 0.57
C ALA A 173 7.70 -1.94 0.05
N GLU A 174 7.84 -1.91 -1.22
CA GLU A 174 8.13 -0.65 -1.85
C GLU A 174 6.85 0.19 -1.76
N GLY A 175 6.88 1.26 -0.98
CA GLY A 175 6.10 2.43 -1.32
C GLY A 175 6.53 2.88 -2.72
N VAL A 176 5.86 3.87 -3.28
CA VAL A 176 6.26 4.48 -4.54
C VAL A 176 7.72 4.97 -4.42
N GLY A 177 8.65 4.05 -4.52
CA GLY A 177 10.03 4.40 -4.63
C GLY A 177 10.26 4.94 -6.04
N LYS A 178 10.93 6.06 -6.14
CA LYS A 178 11.75 6.33 -7.32
C LYS A 178 12.81 5.22 -7.39
N ALA A 179 12.43 4.05 -7.80
CA ALA A 179 13.37 2.94 -7.99
C ALA A 179 14.27 3.14 -9.22
N TRP A 180 14.20 4.30 -9.85
CA TRP A 180 14.95 4.59 -11.05
C TRP A 180 15.69 5.92 -10.92
N HIS A 181 16.77 5.91 -10.20
CA HIS A 181 17.95 6.51 -10.74
C HIS A 181 18.64 5.48 -11.68
N ALA A 182 17.98 5.06 -12.74
CA ALA A 182 18.71 5.00 -13.97
C ALA A 182 19.22 6.43 -14.09
N GLU A 183 20.52 6.63 -13.98
CA GLU A 183 21.13 7.79 -14.57
C GLU A 183 20.45 7.89 -15.92
N SER A 184 19.55 8.85 -16.05
CA SER A 184 19.02 9.18 -17.35
C SER A 184 20.29 9.44 -18.13
N VAL A 185 20.61 8.58 -19.08
CA VAL A 185 21.53 8.96 -20.13
C VAL A 185 20.89 10.24 -20.64
N ALA A 186 21.41 11.34 -20.18
CA ALA A 186 21.01 12.64 -20.68
C ALA A 186 21.34 12.55 -22.16
N TYR A 187 20.34 12.22 -22.96
CA TYR A 187 20.43 12.56 -24.36
C TYR A 187 20.85 14.02 -24.35
N PRO A 188 21.93 14.39 -25.06
CA PRO A 188 22.33 15.76 -25.15
C PRO A 188 21.10 16.55 -25.59
N TYR A 189 20.47 17.18 -24.61
CA TYR A 189 19.30 17.99 -24.83
C TYR A 189 19.85 19.24 -25.50
N ASP A 190 19.56 19.43 -26.77
CA ASP A 190 19.86 20.69 -27.41
C ASP A 190 18.99 21.75 -26.76
N GLU A 191 19.60 22.50 -25.85
CA GLU A 191 18.93 23.59 -25.13
C GLU A 191 18.31 24.60 -26.11
N ASN A 192 18.82 24.67 -27.34
CA ASN A 192 18.32 25.53 -28.40
C ASN A 192 17.11 24.91 -29.15
N ALA A 193 16.86 23.63 -28.99
CA ALA A 193 15.67 22.97 -29.58
C ALA A 193 14.40 23.20 -28.74
N ASN A 194 14.53 23.66 -27.51
CA ASN A 194 13.39 23.97 -26.66
C ASN A 194 13.00 25.44 -26.83
N LEU A 195 12.05 25.70 -27.70
CA LEU A 195 11.52 27.06 -27.94
C LEU A 195 10.73 27.63 -26.76
N TRP A 196 10.56 26.89 -25.66
CA TRP A 196 9.77 27.27 -24.48
C TRP A 196 10.64 27.32 -23.24
N TRP A 197 10.96 28.51 -22.81
CA TRP A 197 11.78 28.81 -21.63
C TRP A 197 10.97 28.77 -20.30
N GLY A 198 9.96 27.95 -20.17
CA GLY A 198 9.15 27.92 -18.97
C GLY A 198 8.59 26.51 -18.67
N SER A 199 8.50 26.19 -17.40
CA SER A 199 7.74 25.04 -16.92
C SER A 199 6.34 25.49 -16.53
N ILE A 200 5.32 24.80 -17.03
CA ILE A 200 3.95 24.99 -16.58
C ILE A 200 3.76 24.08 -15.36
N LYS A 201 3.43 24.68 -14.21
CA LYS A 201 3.09 23.90 -13.02
C LYS A 201 1.85 23.03 -13.33
N SER A 202 1.87 21.79 -12.87
CA SER A 202 0.80 20.82 -13.17
C SER A 202 -0.59 21.23 -12.67
N ASP A 203 -0.66 22.09 -11.66
CA ASP A 203 -1.90 22.68 -11.14
C ASP A 203 -2.42 23.85 -11.96
N ARG A 204 -1.68 24.30 -12.98
CA ARG A 204 -2.01 25.45 -13.82
C ARG A 204 -2.30 25.11 -15.29
N TRP A 205 -2.42 23.86 -15.61
CA TRP A 205 -2.69 23.45 -17.00
C TRP A 205 -3.95 24.08 -17.59
N ALA A 206 -5.00 24.18 -16.78
CA ALA A 206 -6.24 24.82 -17.23
C ALA A 206 -6.06 26.30 -17.62
N HIS A 207 -5.09 27.02 -17.04
CA HIS A 207 -4.80 28.42 -17.37
C HIS A 207 -4.00 28.58 -18.66
N CYS A 208 -3.51 27.48 -19.24
CA CYS A 208 -2.77 27.54 -20.49
C CYS A 208 -3.66 27.47 -21.73
N VAL A 209 -4.95 27.17 -21.54
CA VAL A 209 -5.95 27.02 -22.61
C VAL A 209 -6.88 28.22 -22.68
N LEU A 210 -6.80 29.12 -21.71
CA LEU A 210 -7.54 30.39 -21.63
C LEU A 210 -6.66 31.54 -22.06
#